data_b64059331e9f309d8635d35a58c7b2a0
#
_entry.id   b64059331e9f309d8635d35a58c7b2a0
#
_cell.length_a   1.000
_cell.length_b   1.000
_cell.length_c   1.000
_cell.angle_alpha   90.00
_cell.angle_beta   90.00
_cell.angle_gamma   90.00
#
_symmetry.space_group_name_H-M   'P 1'
#
loop_
_entity.id
_entity.type
_entity.pdbx_description
1 polymer ?
#
loop_
_entity_poly.entity_id
_entity_poly.type
_entity_poly.pdbx_seq_one_letter_code
_entity_poly.pdbx_strand_id
1 'polypeptide(L)'
;MDCLFCKIASGKIPAEVVYRDDLIVIFNDINAQAPIHKLIIPIEHIATLNDLHGENDDLIGHMVQSGAMLAKELAIADDGYRIVFNTNTGAGQSVFHIHAHLLGGRRLNWPPG
;
A
#
# COMPACT_ATOMS: atom_id res chain seq x y z
N MET A 1 -2.97 -16.83 12.47
CA MET A 1 -2.99 -15.37 12.69
C MET A 1 -4.19 -14.76 12.00
N ASP A 2 -4.95 -13.97 12.71
CA ASP A 2 -6.20 -13.40 12.20
C ASP A 2 -5.97 -12.00 11.62
N CYS A 3 -5.25 -11.95 10.49
CA CYS A 3 -4.90 -10.71 9.81
C CYS A 3 -5.61 -10.64 8.47
N LEU A 4 -6.39 -9.57 8.26
CA LEU A 4 -7.13 -9.36 7.02
C LEU A 4 -6.19 -9.37 5.81
N PHE A 5 -5.06 -8.67 5.88
CA PHE A 5 -4.14 -8.57 4.75
C PHE A 5 -3.35 -9.85 4.51
N CYS A 6 -3.05 -10.62 5.56
CA CYS A 6 -2.51 -11.96 5.38
C CYS A 6 -3.48 -12.85 4.60
N LYS A 7 -4.78 -12.73 4.90
CA LYS A 7 -5.82 -13.50 4.20
C LYS A 7 -5.97 -13.07 2.75
N ILE A 8 -5.86 -11.78 2.47
CA ILE A 8 -5.88 -11.27 1.09
C ILE A 8 -4.64 -11.75 0.33
N ALA A 9 -3.46 -11.65 0.95
CA ALA A 9 -2.21 -12.08 0.34
C ALA A 9 -2.20 -13.56 0.01
N SER A 10 -2.83 -14.40 0.85
CA SER A 10 -2.91 -15.85 0.63
C SER A 10 -4.09 -16.27 -0.27
N GLY A 11 -4.94 -15.35 -0.66
CA GLY A 11 -6.11 -15.63 -1.49
C GLY A 11 -7.32 -16.18 -0.73
N LYS A 12 -7.28 -16.21 0.61
CA LYS A 12 -8.41 -16.70 1.41
C LYS A 12 -9.59 -15.75 1.40
N ILE A 13 -9.34 -14.45 1.25
CA ILE A 13 -10.37 -13.42 1.12
C ILE A 13 -10.18 -12.76 -0.25
N PRO A 14 -11.25 -12.62 -1.04
CA PRO A 14 -11.14 -11.99 -2.36
C PRO A 14 -10.84 -10.49 -2.25
N ALA A 15 -10.08 -9.98 -3.21
CA ALA A 15 -9.80 -8.56 -3.39
C ALA A 15 -9.58 -8.31 -4.87
N GLU A 16 -9.76 -7.05 -5.30
CA GLU A 16 -9.48 -6.67 -6.68
C GLU A 16 -7.98 -6.47 -6.86
N VAL A 17 -7.26 -7.57 -7.05
CA VAL A 17 -5.81 -7.56 -7.20
C VAL A 17 -5.44 -7.02 -8.58
N VAL A 18 -4.54 -6.03 -8.62
CA VAL A 18 -4.06 -5.42 -9.87
C VAL A 18 -2.62 -5.82 -10.17
N TYR A 19 -1.88 -6.29 -9.16
CA TYR A 19 -0.50 -6.75 -9.32
C TYR A 19 -0.12 -7.71 -8.19
N ARG A 20 0.67 -8.70 -8.51
CA ARG A 20 1.19 -9.66 -7.53
C ARG A 20 2.55 -10.17 -7.99
N ASP A 21 3.49 -10.28 -7.07
CA ASP A 21 4.74 -11.00 -7.27
C ASP A 21 5.10 -11.81 -6.01
N ASP A 22 6.33 -12.27 -5.91
CA ASP A 22 6.76 -13.11 -4.78
C ASP A 22 6.82 -12.36 -3.44
N LEU A 23 6.84 -11.03 -3.48
CA LEU A 23 7.05 -10.21 -2.29
C LEU A 23 5.83 -9.39 -1.90
N ILE A 24 5.03 -8.94 -2.86
CA ILE A 24 3.96 -7.98 -2.62
C ILE A 24 2.68 -8.32 -3.38
N VAL A 25 1.58 -7.74 -2.91
CA VAL A 25 0.29 -7.72 -3.59
C VAL A 25 -0.21 -6.29 -3.62
N ILE A 26 -0.74 -5.85 -4.75
CA ILE A 26 -1.39 -4.53 -4.89
C ILE A 26 -2.85 -4.77 -5.27
N PHE A 27 -3.76 -4.14 -4.53
CA PHE A 27 -5.21 -4.29 -4.77
C PHE A 27 -5.93 -2.97 -4.51
N ASN A 28 -7.16 -2.88 -5.02
CA ASN A 28 -7.98 -1.67 -4.84
C ASN A 28 -8.47 -1.54 -3.41
N ASP A 29 -8.37 -0.33 -2.85
CA ASP A 29 -9.01 -0.02 -1.58
C ASP A 29 -10.52 0.09 -1.81
N ILE A 30 -11.31 -0.66 -1.04
CA ILE A 30 -12.78 -0.65 -1.15
C ILE A 30 -13.39 0.64 -0.64
N ASN A 31 -12.63 1.42 0.16
CA ASN A 31 -13.05 2.72 0.68
C ASN A 31 -12.16 3.81 0.07
N ALA A 32 -12.18 3.91 -1.25
CA ALA A 32 -11.27 4.79 -1.98
C ALA A 32 -11.45 6.25 -1.59
N GLN A 33 -10.34 6.92 -1.31
CA GLN A 33 -10.29 8.34 -0.94
C GLN A 33 -9.85 9.22 -2.11
N ALA A 34 -9.60 8.62 -3.26
CA ALA A 34 -9.24 9.30 -4.50
C ALA A 34 -9.68 8.41 -5.67
N PRO A 35 -9.77 8.93 -6.91
CA PRO A 35 -10.10 8.13 -8.08
C PRO A 35 -9.18 6.93 -8.27
N ILE A 36 -7.89 7.09 -7.93
CA ILE A 36 -6.93 6.00 -7.84
C ILE A 36 -6.57 5.86 -6.36
N HIS A 37 -6.90 4.74 -5.77
CA HIS A 37 -6.52 4.41 -4.39
C HIS A 37 -6.21 2.92 -4.32
N LYS A 38 -4.92 2.59 -4.38
CA LYS A 38 -4.43 1.22 -4.30
C LYS A 38 -3.73 1.00 -2.98
N LEU A 39 -3.78 -0.24 -2.48
CA LEU A 39 -3.02 -0.68 -1.32
C LEU A 39 -1.91 -1.62 -1.79
N ILE A 40 -0.70 -1.36 -1.32
CA ILE A 40 0.48 -2.18 -1.59
C ILE A 40 0.86 -2.84 -0.29
N ILE A 41 0.79 -4.17 -0.23
CA ILE A 41 1.10 -4.92 0.97
C ILE A 41 2.22 -5.91 0.71
N PRO A 42 3.10 -6.17 1.70
CA PRO A 42 4.00 -7.30 1.62
C PRO A 42 3.24 -8.60 1.91
N ILE A 43 3.69 -9.71 1.33
CA ILE A 43 3.16 -11.02 1.68
C ILE A 43 3.59 -11.37 3.11
N GLU A 44 4.81 -11.02 3.49
CA GLU A 44 5.31 -11.16 4.86
C GLU A 44 4.51 -10.27 5.81
N HIS A 45 4.08 -10.82 6.95
CA HIS A 45 3.37 -10.04 7.97
C HIS A 45 4.35 -9.21 8.79
N ILE A 46 4.25 -7.88 8.69
CA ILE A 46 4.97 -6.92 9.50
C ILE A 46 3.93 -5.95 10.01
N ALA A 47 3.79 -5.79 11.32
CA ALA A 47 2.65 -5.06 11.88
C ALA A 47 2.71 -3.56 11.61
N THR A 48 3.85 -2.92 11.88
CA THR A 48 4.03 -1.46 11.69
C THR A 48 5.42 -1.15 11.16
N LEU A 49 5.62 0.11 10.73
CA LEU A 49 6.96 0.56 10.33
C LEU A 49 7.96 0.49 11.49
N ASN A 50 7.48 0.57 12.73
CA ASN A 50 8.35 0.47 13.90
C ASN A 50 8.96 -0.93 14.08
N ASP A 51 8.41 -1.94 13.40
CA ASP A 51 8.89 -3.32 13.46
C ASP A 51 9.87 -3.65 12.33
N LEU A 52 10.18 -2.68 11.47
CA LEU A 52 11.14 -2.87 10.39
C LEU A 52 12.58 -2.89 10.92
N HIS A 53 13.44 -3.61 10.21
CA HIS A 53 14.88 -3.62 10.47
C HIS A 53 15.61 -3.70 9.12
N GLY A 54 16.96 -3.65 9.14
CA GLY A 54 17.76 -3.53 7.92
C GLY A 54 17.50 -4.58 6.86
N GLU A 55 17.09 -5.79 7.27
CA GLU A 55 16.75 -6.86 6.31
C GLU A 55 15.51 -6.53 5.48
N ASN A 56 14.72 -5.55 5.88
CA ASN A 56 13.49 -5.17 5.19
C ASN A 56 13.70 -4.04 4.17
N ASP A 57 14.91 -3.51 4.02
CA ASP A 57 15.18 -2.35 3.15
C ASP A 57 14.76 -2.63 1.70
N ASP A 58 15.12 -3.79 1.17
CA ASP A 58 14.80 -4.17 -0.20
C ASP A 58 13.29 -4.31 -0.39
N LEU A 59 12.59 -4.87 0.60
CA LEU A 59 11.13 -5.04 0.55
C LEU A 59 10.44 -3.68 0.48
N ILE A 60 10.83 -2.74 1.34
CA ILE A 60 10.22 -1.41 1.37
C ILE A 60 10.52 -0.65 0.08
N GLY A 61 11.76 -0.71 -0.41
CA GLY A 61 12.11 -0.13 -1.69
C GLY A 61 11.29 -0.71 -2.83
N HIS A 62 11.07 -2.03 -2.81
CA HIS A 62 10.25 -2.70 -3.82
C HIS A 62 8.79 -2.23 -3.78
N MET A 63 8.22 -2.06 -2.60
CA MET A 63 6.87 -1.55 -2.43
C MET A 63 6.73 -0.14 -3.05
N VAL A 64 7.67 0.75 -2.75
CA VAL A 64 7.66 2.13 -3.25
C VAL A 64 7.86 2.16 -4.77
N GLN A 65 8.84 1.44 -5.28
CA GLN A 65 9.10 1.40 -6.72
C GLN A 65 7.94 0.80 -7.50
N SER A 66 7.32 -0.25 -6.97
CA SER A 66 6.16 -0.87 -7.61
C SER A 66 4.98 0.09 -7.67
N GLY A 67 4.78 0.87 -6.61
CA GLY A 67 3.76 1.93 -6.62
C GLY A 67 4.04 2.99 -7.67
N ALA A 68 5.30 3.43 -7.81
CA ALA A 68 5.70 4.40 -8.82
C ALA A 68 5.51 3.87 -10.25
N MET A 69 5.83 2.59 -10.48
CA MET A 69 5.61 1.96 -11.78
C MET A 69 4.12 1.86 -12.11
N LEU A 70 3.31 1.49 -11.14
CA LEU A 70 1.87 1.42 -11.34
C LEU A 70 1.27 2.80 -11.62
N ALA A 71 1.78 3.85 -10.96
CA ALA A 71 1.36 5.22 -11.24
C ALA A 71 1.58 5.61 -12.71
N LYS A 72 2.68 5.16 -13.31
CA LYS A 72 2.93 5.37 -14.74
C LYS A 72 1.91 4.63 -15.60
N GLU A 73 1.63 3.38 -15.27
CA GLU A 73 0.65 2.58 -16.01
C GLU A 73 -0.75 3.19 -15.92
N LEU A 74 -1.09 3.78 -14.78
CA LEU A 74 -2.40 4.41 -14.56
C LEU A 74 -2.45 5.86 -15.03
N ALA A 75 -1.38 6.36 -15.65
CA ALA A 75 -1.28 7.70 -16.22
C ALA A 75 -1.47 8.83 -15.19
N ILE A 76 -1.03 8.62 -13.96
CA ILE A 76 -1.06 9.65 -12.90
C ILE A 76 0.35 10.13 -12.52
N ALA A 77 1.40 9.58 -13.13
CA ALA A 77 2.77 9.90 -12.74
C ALA A 77 3.12 11.37 -13.02
N ASP A 78 2.69 11.91 -14.15
CA ASP A 78 3.04 13.29 -14.54
C ASP A 78 2.25 14.33 -13.73
N ASP A 79 0.97 14.09 -13.49
CA ASP A 79 0.14 15.00 -12.69
C ASP A 79 0.50 14.93 -11.20
N GLY A 80 0.91 13.79 -10.75
CA GLY A 80 1.33 13.59 -9.37
C GLY A 80 0.49 12.56 -8.62
N TYR A 81 1.14 11.94 -7.66
CA TYR A 81 0.50 10.96 -6.78
C TYR A 81 1.16 11.03 -5.40
N ARG A 82 0.57 10.36 -4.45
CA ARG A 82 1.10 10.31 -3.09
C ARG A 82 1.19 8.86 -2.64
N ILE A 83 2.29 8.51 -1.98
CA ILE A 83 2.45 7.22 -1.32
C ILE A 83 2.51 7.48 0.17
N VAL A 84 1.64 6.81 0.93
CA VAL A 84 1.47 7.05 2.37
C VAL A 84 1.60 5.73 3.12
N PHE A 85 2.44 5.72 4.16
CA PHE A 85 2.44 4.68 5.19
C PHE A 85 1.95 5.32 6.48
N ASN A 86 0.92 4.75 7.09
CA ASN A 86 0.45 5.17 8.40
C ASN A 86 0.99 4.21 9.46
N THR A 87 1.46 4.74 10.57
CA THR A 87 2.01 3.93 11.67
C THR A 87 1.23 4.20 12.95
N ASN A 88 0.61 3.16 13.48
CA ASN A 88 -0.17 3.17 14.71
C ASN A 88 -1.45 4.00 14.61
N THR A 89 -2.28 3.93 15.66
CA THR A 89 -3.64 4.49 15.65
C THR A 89 -3.65 6.01 15.54
N GLY A 90 -2.64 6.68 16.11
CA GLY A 90 -2.54 8.14 16.03
C GLY A 90 -2.38 8.67 14.61
N ALA A 91 -1.90 7.86 13.68
CA ALA A 91 -1.77 8.20 12.27
C ALA A 91 -2.86 7.57 11.40
N GLY A 92 -3.79 6.82 11.99
CA GLY A 92 -4.90 6.22 11.27
C GLY A 92 -4.65 4.81 10.77
N GLN A 93 -3.63 4.12 11.28
CA GLN A 93 -3.43 2.72 10.93
C GLN A 93 -4.54 1.87 11.55
N SER A 94 -5.35 1.24 10.72
CA SER A 94 -6.47 0.41 11.17
C SER A 94 -6.21 -1.10 11.01
N VAL A 95 -5.36 -1.48 10.07
CA VAL A 95 -4.93 -2.87 9.89
C VAL A 95 -3.45 -2.97 10.21
N PHE A 96 -3.10 -3.86 11.17
CA PHE A 96 -1.71 -4.00 11.64
C PHE A 96 -0.95 -5.04 10.83
N HIS A 97 -0.78 -4.69 9.59
CA HIS A 97 0.01 -5.32 8.56
C HIS A 97 0.40 -4.16 7.64
N ILE A 98 1.68 -3.84 7.57
CA ILE A 98 2.11 -2.61 6.87
C ILE A 98 1.52 -2.56 5.46
N HIS A 99 1.15 -1.37 5.05
CA HIS A 99 0.64 -1.14 3.71
C HIS A 99 0.90 0.30 3.28
N ALA A 100 1.20 0.46 2.01
CA ALA A 100 1.34 1.76 1.40
C ALA A 100 0.05 2.08 0.66
N HIS A 101 -0.47 3.29 0.85
CA HIS A 101 -1.55 3.82 0.04
C HIS A 101 -0.96 4.52 -1.16
N LEU A 102 -1.37 4.16 -2.37
CA LEU A 102 -1.09 4.92 -3.58
C LEU A 102 -2.34 5.70 -3.93
N LEU A 103 -2.24 7.02 -3.90
CA LEU A 103 -3.36 7.93 -4.09
C LEU A 103 -3.08 8.86 -5.27
N GLY A 104 -4.04 9.02 -6.17
CA GLY A 104 -3.91 9.93 -7.29
C GLY A 104 -5.21 10.10 -8.05
N GLY A 105 -5.14 10.82 -9.17
CA GLY A 105 -6.32 11.08 -10.00
C GLY A 105 -7.10 12.32 -9.59
N ARG A 106 -6.65 13.04 -8.58
CA ARG A 106 -7.15 14.36 -8.17
C ARG A 106 -6.03 15.13 -7.48
N ARG A 107 -6.25 16.43 -7.29
CA ARG A 107 -5.32 17.22 -6.49
C ARG A 107 -5.33 16.75 -5.03
N LEU A 108 -4.14 16.57 -4.48
CA LEU A 108 -3.93 16.21 -3.09
C LEU A 108 -3.34 17.41 -2.37
N ASN A 109 -3.99 17.84 -1.30
CA ASN A 109 -3.65 19.07 -0.61
C ASN A 109 -2.47 18.91 0.35
N TRP A 110 -1.92 20.05 0.75
CA TRP A 110 -0.91 20.14 1.79
C TRP A 110 -1.38 21.11 2.87
N PRO A 111 -1.26 20.80 4.18
CA PRO A 111 -0.61 19.60 4.76
C PRO A 111 -1.38 18.31 4.52
N PRO A 112 -0.71 17.14 4.64
CA PRO A 112 -1.29 15.86 4.23
C PRO A 112 -2.32 15.29 5.20
N GLY A 113 -2.51 15.92 6.34
CA GLY A 113 -3.47 15.44 7.34
C GLY A 113 -4.18 16.51 8.08
#